data_7de6894ff54c37996dd2f47fbb53c65c
#
_entry.id   7de6894ff54c37996dd2f47fbb53c65c
#
_cell.length_a   1.000
_cell.length_b   1.000
_cell.length_c   1.000
_cell.angle_alpha   90.00
_cell.angle_beta   90.00
_cell.angle_gamma   90.00
#
_symmetry.space_group_name_H-M   'P 1'
#
loop_
_entity.id
_entity.type
_entity.pdbx_description
1 polymer ?
#
loop_
_entity_poly.entity_id
_entity_poly.type
_entity_poly.pdbx_seq_one_letter_code
_entity_poly.pdbx_strand_id
1 'polypeptide(L)'
;MKEKKHPKDKKKKKAAKSNSTVGARTAKARTPRAPGTEEAEGRRQRLLNAALDLARRNPEELDRLFPDGFKVLSPTAILGYGFPPESFLRGIERNPHLIAVDGGSTDPGPFYLGSGKSFTNRAFVKRDLRFMLVEGLLRNIPVVIGTAGGSGALPHLTWCKEIILEIAQEEGLSFKLGIIPADIPKPIVLKALEEDALRPLPFVPPVNRRAIEESPYIVAQFGVEPIIEAHRKGCEVILCGRCFDPAVFAALPIMLGFDPGLALHMGKILECAAIAATPGSGADCVLGILRGESFVLESLNPKRVFTSASTAAHTLYEKSDPYHLYGPGGMINLEQATFTELGDGRVEVRGSRFEPIQPYTVKLEGARPIGFRTVCLAGVRDPLMIEGIEGILEEVRAQVGSLMEKEGIKGTLYFHLYGKNGVMGSREPYPGKSHELGILIDAVGETQKDADTLCSVTRSTLLHYGYRGRIATAGNLAFPFSPSDTSMGEVYEFSLYHLMEIGSQRLFPLRVEQVEARKGKGGKK
;
A
#
# COMPACT_ATOMS: atom_id res chain seq x y z
N MET A 1 -66.99 -33.22 -17.00
CA MET A 1 -67.02 -33.42 -18.48
C MET A 1 -65.73 -33.01 -19.07
N LYS A 2 -65.10 -34.02 -19.67
CA LYS A 2 -63.98 -33.97 -20.66
C LYS A 2 -62.68 -33.29 -20.33
N GLU A 3 -61.73 -34.18 -19.92
CA GLU A 3 -60.28 -34.07 -20.14
C GLU A 3 -59.93 -33.66 -21.57
N LYS A 4 -58.86 -32.85 -21.71
CA LYS A 4 -58.01 -32.88 -22.88
C LYS A 4 -56.55 -32.87 -22.43
N LYS A 5 -55.91 -34.01 -22.60
CA LYS A 5 -54.46 -34.20 -22.55
C LYS A 5 -53.82 -33.50 -23.74
N HIS A 6 -52.67 -32.82 -23.53
CA HIS A 6 -51.73 -32.44 -24.58
C HIS A 6 -50.33 -32.92 -24.23
N PRO A 7 -49.48 -33.29 -25.21
CA PRO A 7 -48.39 -34.20 -25.05
C PRO A 7 -47.07 -33.56 -24.62
N LYS A 8 -46.23 -34.39 -23.97
CA LYS A 8 -44.88 -34.06 -23.53
C LYS A 8 -43.95 -33.94 -24.73
N ASP A 9 -43.44 -32.73 -25.02
CA ASP A 9 -42.30 -32.53 -25.87
C ASP A 9 -41.00 -32.50 -25.03
N LYS A 10 -40.24 -33.59 -25.16
CA LYS A 10 -38.89 -33.69 -24.59
C LYS A 10 -37.91 -32.93 -25.49
N LYS A 11 -37.65 -31.67 -25.23
CA LYS A 11 -36.46 -30.99 -25.78
C LYS A 11 -35.29 -31.21 -24.83
N LYS A 12 -34.38 -32.11 -25.22
CA LYS A 12 -33.03 -32.24 -24.67
C LYS A 12 -32.27 -30.94 -24.89
N LYS A 13 -32.12 -30.13 -23.84
CA LYS A 13 -31.13 -29.05 -23.83
C LYS A 13 -29.75 -29.69 -23.65
N LYS A 14 -28.96 -29.76 -24.73
CA LYS A 14 -27.52 -29.93 -24.66
C LYS A 14 -26.94 -28.72 -23.94
N ALA A 15 -26.43 -28.92 -22.74
CA ALA A 15 -25.60 -27.94 -22.06
C ALA A 15 -24.28 -27.86 -22.84
N ALA A 16 -24.10 -26.77 -23.57
CA ALA A 16 -22.80 -26.42 -24.12
C ALA A 16 -21.90 -26.02 -22.95
N LYS A 17 -20.99 -26.90 -22.56
CA LYS A 17 -19.83 -26.54 -21.74
C LYS A 17 -18.95 -25.62 -22.58
N SER A 18 -19.03 -24.31 -22.34
CA SER A 18 -18.00 -23.40 -22.80
C SER A 18 -16.76 -23.62 -21.91
N ASN A 19 -15.88 -24.49 -22.30
CA ASN A 19 -14.52 -24.52 -21.82
C ASN A 19 -13.83 -23.27 -22.35
N SER A 20 -13.85 -22.17 -21.61
CA SER A 20 -12.88 -21.10 -21.78
C SER A 20 -11.55 -21.56 -21.13
N THR A 21 -10.88 -22.49 -21.77
CA THR A 21 -9.44 -22.62 -21.60
C THR A 21 -8.82 -21.38 -22.21
N VAL A 22 -8.63 -20.34 -21.40
CA VAL A 22 -7.59 -19.35 -21.65
C VAL A 22 -6.30 -20.17 -21.65
N GLY A 23 -5.83 -20.47 -22.85
CA GLY A 23 -4.57 -21.19 -23.05
C GLY A 23 -3.46 -20.39 -22.38
N ALA A 24 -3.07 -20.83 -21.19
CA ALA A 24 -1.73 -20.62 -20.71
C ALA A 24 -0.82 -21.18 -21.81
N ARG A 25 -0.30 -20.30 -22.67
CA ARG A 25 0.87 -20.65 -23.44
C ARG A 25 1.93 -20.97 -22.40
N THR A 26 2.09 -22.24 -22.10
CA THR A 26 3.25 -22.77 -21.41
C THR A 26 4.44 -22.20 -22.17
N ALA A 27 5.13 -21.25 -21.55
CA ALA A 27 6.41 -20.80 -22.03
C ALA A 27 7.26 -22.07 -22.05
N LYS A 28 7.56 -22.56 -23.26
CA LYS A 28 8.58 -23.59 -23.45
C LYS A 28 9.77 -23.17 -22.62
N ALA A 29 10.30 -24.09 -21.81
CA ALA A 29 11.53 -23.89 -21.08
C ALA A 29 12.53 -23.17 -22.00
N ARG A 30 12.72 -21.87 -21.77
CA ARG A 30 13.69 -21.10 -22.52
C ARG A 30 15.05 -21.55 -22.02
N THR A 31 15.88 -21.97 -22.96
CA THR A 31 17.32 -22.16 -22.81
C THR A 31 17.92 -21.11 -21.90
N PRO A 32 18.92 -21.48 -21.06
CA PRO A 32 19.63 -20.54 -20.22
C PRO A 32 20.08 -19.37 -21.10
N ARG A 33 19.87 -18.16 -20.56
CA ARG A 33 20.25 -16.84 -21.06
C ARG A 33 21.15 -16.94 -22.30
N ALA A 34 20.61 -16.71 -23.50
CA ALA A 34 21.47 -16.31 -24.60
C ALA A 34 22.24 -15.10 -24.09
N PRO A 35 23.59 -15.00 -24.29
CA PRO A 35 24.36 -13.86 -23.86
C PRO A 35 23.60 -12.63 -24.32
N GLY A 36 23.17 -11.79 -23.34
CA GLY A 36 22.48 -10.54 -23.62
C GLY A 36 23.30 -9.85 -24.68
N THR A 37 22.64 -9.40 -25.74
CA THR A 37 23.35 -8.75 -26.83
C THR A 37 24.30 -7.74 -26.20
N GLU A 38 25.57 -7.69 -26.63
CA GLU A 38 26.61 -6.74 -26.16
C GLU A 38 26.05 -5.32 -26.00
N GLU A 39 25.02 -5.00 -26.74
CA GLU A 39 24.30 -3.73 -26.74
C GLU A 39 23.46 -3.47 -25.47
N ALA A 40 22.82 -4.50 -24.88
CA ALA A 40 22.01 -4.34 -23.65
C ALA A 40 22.89 -4.28 -22.39
N GLU A 41 23.96 -5.07 -22.37
CA GLU A 41 24.97 -5.03 -21.31
C GLU A 41 25.77 -3.71 -21.38
N GLY A 42 26.11 -3.27 -22.59
CA GLY A 42 26.70 -1.97 -22.85
C GLY A 42 25.81 -0.78 -22.50
N ARG A 43 24.48 -0.88 -22.64
CA ARG A 43 23.54 0.17 -22.20
C ARG A 43 23.50 0.30 -20.68
N ARG A 44 23.38 -0.82 -19.97
CA ARG A 44 23.39 -0.83 -18.50
C ARG A 44 24.72 -0.31 -17.95
N GLN A 45 25.85 -0.79 -18.51
CA GLN A 45 27.17 -0.35 -18.08
C GLN A 45 27.38 1.14 -18.38
N ARG A 46 26.89 1.67 -19.50
CA ARG A 46 26.90 3.12 -19.79
C ARG A 46 26.08 3.91 -18.78
N LEU A 47 24.88 3.42 -18.35
CA LEU A 47 24.08 4.06 -17.32
C LEU A 47 24.79 4.06 -15.95
N LEU A 48 25.43 2.94 -15.60
CA LEU A 48 26.22 2.84 -14.35
C LEU A 48 27.47 3.71 -14.40
N ASN A 49 28.18 3.74 -15.53
CA ASN A 49 29.38 4.58 -15.70
C ASN A 49 29.04 6.08 -15.74
N ALA A 50 27.92 6.45 -16.37
CA ALA A 50 27.41 7.82 -16.34
C ALA A 50 27.02 8.28 -14.92
N ALA A 51 26.66 7.33 -14.04
CA ALA A 51 26.35 7.60 -12.64
C ALA A 51 27.56 7.78 -11.74
N LEU A 52 28.76 7.42 -12.19
CA LEU A 52 29.98 7.56 -11.40
C LEU A 52 30.53 8.99 -11.35
N ASP A 53 30.14 9.86 -12.29
CA ASP A 53 30.49 11.28 -12.34
C ASP A 53 29.36 12.18 -11.80
N LEU A 54 29.10 12.12 -10.51
CA LEU A 54 27.96 12.75 -9.85
C LEU A 54 28.15 14.25 -9.59
N ALA A 55 28.04 15.05 -10.62
CA ALA A 55 27.54 16.40 -10.51
C ALA A 55 26.12 16.45 -11.12
N ARG A 56 25.23 17.29 -10.58
CA ARG A 56 23.94 17.61 -11.20
C ARG A 56 24.20 17.95 -12.67
N ARG A 57 23.63 17.18 -13.59
CA ARG A 57 23.89 17.37 -15.02
C ARG A 57 23.06 18.53 -15.56
N ASN A 58 23.62 19.23 -16.53
CA ASN A 58 22.88 20.23 -17.29
C ASN A 58 21.67 19.57 -17.98
N PRO A 59 20.45 20.19 -17.96
CA PRO A 59 19.27 19.69 -18.68
C PRO A 59 19.53 19.29 -20.12
N GLU A 60 20.29 20.08 -20.90
CA GLU A 60 20.65 19.79 -22.29
C GLU A 60 21.53 18.52 -22.43
N GLU A 61 22.37 18.22 -21.43
CA GLU A 61 23.16 16.99 -21.43
C GLU A 61 22.27 15.77 -21.16
N LEU A 62 21.31 15.90 -20.25
CA LEU A 62 20.33 14.84 -19.94
C LEU A 62 19.46 14.55 -21.17
N ASP A 63 18.99 15.58 -21.87
CA ASP A 63 18.17 15.41 -23.08
C ASP A 63 18.96 14.80 -24.25
N ARG A 64 20.29 15.03 -24.31
CA ARG A 64 21.17 14.32 -25.25
C ARG A 64 21.41 12.85 -24.89
N LEU A 65 21.56 12.54 -23.60
CA LEU A 65 21.73 11.18 -23.11
C LEU A 65 20.44 10.37 -23.20
N PHE A 66 19.31 11.03 -23.00
CA PHE A 66 17.97 10.44 -23.00
C PHE A 66 17.04 11.21 -23.95
N PRO A 67 17.24 11.12 -25.28
CA PRO A 67 16.50 11.93 -26.26
C PRO A 67 14.98 11.74 -26.20
N ASP A 68 14.52 10.54 -25.79
CA ASP A 68 13.11 10.25 -25.56
C ASP A 68 12.68 10.42 -24.09
N GLY A 69 13.53 11.02 -23.24
CA GLY A 69 13.39 11.13 -21.81
C GLY A 69 13.75 9.84 -21.05
N PHE A 70 14.00 9.96 -19.74
CA PHE A 70 14.18 8.83 -18.84
C PHE A 70 12.81 8.25 -18.45
N LYS A 71 12.56 7.01 -18.81
CA LYS A 71 11.23 6.39 -18.71
C LYS A 71 11.15 5.47 -17.51
N VAL A 72 10.13 5.66 -16.67
CA VAL A 72 9.84 4.87 -15.48
C VAL A 72 8.46 4.23 -15.63
N LEU A 73 8.39 2.90 -15.57
CA LEU A 73 7.14 2.15 -15.60
C LEU A 73 6.67 1.85 -14.19
N SER A 74 5.48 2.37 -13.83
CA SER A 74 4.73 2.01 -12.63
C SER A 74 3.58 1.09 -13.01
N PRO A 75 3.58 -0.18 -12.59
CA PRO A 75 2.58 -1.15 -13.06
C PRO A 75 1.24 -1.07 -12.32
N THR A 76 1.23 -0.62 -11.08
CA THR A 76 0.06 -0.58 -10.20
C THR A 76 0.32 0.36 -9.04
N ALA A 77 -0.74 0.89 -8.41
CA ALA A 77 -0.62 1.77 -7.24
C ALA A 77 -0.01 1.06 -6.02
N ILE A 78 -0.38 -0.20 -5.81
CA ILE A 78 0.15 -1.02 -4.72
C ILE A 78 0.43 -2.42 -5.24
N LEU A 79 1.60 -2.94 -4.96
CA LEU A 79 2.00 -4.29 -5.32
C LEU A 79 1.01 -5.33 -4.77
N GLY A 80 0.38 -6.06 -5.68
CA GLY A 80 -0.66 -7.04 -5.34
C GLY A 80 -2.10 -6.58 -5.62
N TYR A 81 -2.30 -5.33 -6.10
CA TYR A 81 -3.61 -4.91 -6.63
C TYR A 81 -3.86 -5.46 -8.03
N GLY A 82 -2.80 -5.87 -8.72
CA GLY A 82 -2.87 -6.36 -10.09
C GLY A 82 -2.84 -5.26 -11.12
N PHE A 83 -2.72 -5.65 -12.36
CA PHE A 83 -2.80 -4.78 -13.55
C PHE A 83 -3.15 -5.61 -14.79
N PRO A 84 -3.72 -4.99 -15.86
CA PRO A 84 -3.93 -5.66 -17.14
C PRO A 84 -2.58 -6.01 -17.78
N PRO A 85 -2.34 -7.29 -18.17
CA PRO A 85 -1.10 -7.69 -18.82
C PRO A 85 -0.80 -6.87 -20.08
N GLU A 86 -1.83 -6.50 -20.82
CA GLU A 86 -1.68 -5.73 -22.05
C GLU A 86 -1.18 -4.30 -21.80
N SER A 87 -1.61 -3.66 -20.68
CA SER A 87 -1.11 -2.35 -20.28
C SER A 87 0.38 -2.43 -19.88
N PHE A 88 0.75 -3.47 -19.14
CA PHE A 88 2.14 -3.69 -18.74
C PHE A 88 3.04 -3.93 -19.96
N LEU A 89 2.63 -4.80 -20.89
CA LEU A 89 3.39 -5.10 -22.10
C LEU A 89 3.56 -3.88 -22.99
N ARG A 90 2.53 -3.03 -23.14
CA ARG A 90 2.67 -1.72 -23.82
C ARG A 90 3.72 -0.83 -23.13
N GLY A 91 3.78 -0.87 -21.79
CA GLY A 91 4.82 -0.17 -21.03
C GLY A 91 6.22 -0.71 -21.32
N ILE A 92 6.37 -2.01 -21.44
CA ILE A 92 7.63 -2.67 -21.82
C ILE A 92 8.05 -2.31 -23.25
N GLU A 93 7.11 -2.24 -24.21
CA GLU A 93 7.37 -1.81 -25.59
C GLU A 93 7.86 -0.36 -25.70
N ARG A 94 7.59 0.48 -24.68
CA ARG A 94 8.12 1.85 -24.57
C ARG A 94 9.60 1.89 -24.16
N ASN A 95 10.23 0.73 -23.93
CA ASN A 95 11.62 0.59 -23.47
C ASN A 95 11.90 1.42 -22.20
N PRO A 96 11.26 1.14 -21.08
CA PRO A 96 11.51 1.86 -19.84
C PRO A 96 12.94 1.62 -19.35
N HIS A 97 13.48 2.59 -18.59
CA HIS A 97 14.79 2.52 -17.98
C HIS A 97 14.73 1.96 -16.55
N LEU A 98 13.54 1.98 -15.97
CA LEU A 98 13.24 1.50 -14.62
C LEU A 98 11.81 0.94 -14.57
N ILE A 99 11.64 -0.20 -13.90
CA ILE A 99 10.32 -0.67 -13.43
C ILE A 99 10.33 -0.50 -11.92
N ALA A 100 9.41 0.29 -11.39
CA ALA A 100 9.29 0.49 -9.95
C ALA A 100 7.83 0.37 -9.50
N VAL A 101 7.64 -0.09 -8.27
CA VAL A 101 6.32 -0.22 -7.65
C VAL A 101 6.40 0.12 -6.17
N ASP A 102 5.38 0.79 -5.65
CA ASP A 102 5.16 0.88 -4.23
C ASP A 102 4.48 -0.40 -3.71
N GLY A 103 4.91 -0.89 -2.54
CA GLY A 103 4.31 -2.05 -1.87
C GLY A 103 3.25 -1.65 -0.85
N GLY A 104 3.06 -0.35 -0.61
CA GLY A 104 2.07 0.23 0.28
C GLY A 104 2.64 1.09 1.40
N SER A 105 1.80 1.35 2.38
CA SER A 105 2.10 2.19 3.55
C SER A 105 1.50 1.60 4.83
N THR A 106 1.56 2.34 5.93
CA THR A 106 0.87 1.98 7.18
C THR A 106 -0.59 2.45 7.22
N ASP A 107 -1.09 3.12 6.18
CA ASP A 107 -2.44 3.69 6.11
C ASP A 107 -3.57 2.67 6.25
N PRO A 108 -3.42 1.38 5.82
CA PRO A 108 -4.43 0.36 6.08
C PRO A 108 -4.66 0.06 7.57
N GLY A 109 -3.87 0.65 8.45
CA GLY A 109 -4.02 0.59 9.90
C GLY A 109 -2.87 -0.10 10.64
N PRO A 110 -2.84 0.05 11.98
CA PRO A 110 -1.72 -0.39 12.80
C PRO A 110 -1.56 -1.91 12.89
N PHE A 111 -2.61 -2.67 12.59
CA PHE A 111 -2.59 -4.13 12.66
C PHE A 111 -1.47 -4.75 11.83
N TYR A 112 -1.30 -4.29 10.59
CA TYR A 112 -0.34 -4.90 9.67
C TYR A 112 1.11 -4.67 10.11
N LEU A 113 1.44 -3.45 10.56
CA LEU A 113 2.75 -3.17 11.12
C LEU A 113 2.98 -3.95 12.42
N GLY A 114 2.01 -3.91 13.36
CA GLY A 114 2.14 -4.56 14.66
C GLY A 114 2.22 -6.08 14.59
N SER A 115 1.43 -6.72 13.73
CA SER A 115 1.41 -8.17 13.55
C SER A 115 2.50 -8.69 12.60
N GLY A 116 3.13 -7.84 11.81
CA GLY A 116 4.09 -8.24 10.77
C GLY A 116 3.45 -8.95 9.57
N LYS A 117 2.13 -8.84 9.38
CA LYS A 117 1.40 -9.47 8.28
C LYS A 117 1.18 -8.48 7.13
N SER A 118 1.30 -8.95 5.90
CA SER A 118 0.94 -8.14 4.73
C SER A 118 -0.58 -7.96 4.61
N PHE A 119 -1.01 -6.77 4.17
CA PHE A 119 -2.42 -6.53 3.84
C PHE A 119 -2.78 -6.95 2.40
N THR A 120 -1.79 -7.21 1.55
CA THR A 120 -2.02 -7.66 0.18
C THR A 120 -1.97 -9.18 0.07
N ASN A 121 -2.67 -9.71 -0.93
CA ASN A 121 -2.75 -11.15 -1.15
C ASN A 121 -1.47 -11.69 -1.79
N ARG A 122 -0.89 -12.76 -1.21
CA ARG A 122 0.36 -13.37 -1.67
C ARG A 122 0.34 -13.81 -3.14
N ALA A 123 -0.77 -14.38 -3.59
CA ALA A 123 -0.87 -14.87 -4.97
C ALA A 123 -0.84 -13.72 -5.99
N PHE A 124 -1.48 -12.59 -5.66
CA PHE A 124 -1.48 -11.40 -6.50
C PHE A 124 -0.12 -10.69 -6.47
N VAL A 125 0.52 -10.55 -5.31
CA VAL A 125 1.89 -10.05 -5.20
C VAL A 125 2.84 -10.90 -6.05
N LYS A 126 2.75 -12.23 -5.96
CA LYS A 126 3.57 -13.14 -6.77
C LYS A 126 3.31 -12.99 -8.26
N ARG A 127 2.04 -12.81 -8.66
CA ARG A 127 1.66 -12.56 -10.06
C ARG A 127 2.31 -11.28 -10.58
N ASP A 128 2.17 -10.19 -9.87
CA ASP A 128 2.67 -8.88 -10.29
C ASP A 128 4.20 -8.87 -10.36
N LEU A 129 4.86 -9.38 -9.33
CA LEU A 129 6.32 -9.52 -9.29
C LEU A 129 6.84 -10.42 -10.42
N ARG A 130 6.12 -11.48 -10.80
CA ARG A 130 6.53 -12.35 -11.91
C ARG A 130 6.63 -11.57 -13.21
N PHE A 131 5.62 -10.76 -13.55
CA PHE A 131 5.69 -9.89 -14.75
C PHE A 131 6.87 -8.93 -14.68
N MET A 132 7.05 -8.24 -13.55
CA MET A 132 8.11 -7.24 -13.37
C MET A 132 9.50 -7.88 -13.47
N LEU A 133 9.73 -8.98 -12.77
CA LEU A 133 11.04 -9.65 -12.72
C LEU A 133 11.40 -10.29 -14.05
N VAL A 134 10.47 -11.03 -14.67
CA VAL A 134 10.73 -11.71 -15.95
C VAL A 134 11.03 -10.70 -17.04
N GLU A 135 10.16 -9.70 -17.23
CA GLU A 135 10.32 -8.72 -18.30
C GLU A 135 11.48 -7.74 -18.02
N GLY A 136 11.67 -7.35 -16.75
CA GLY A 136 12.77 -6.49 -16.33
C GLY A 136 14.14 -7.15 -16.55
N LEU A 137 14.35 -8.33 -16.01
CA LEU A 137 15.64 -9.02 -16.08
C LEU A 137 15.97 -9.47 -17.51
N LEU A 138 15.00 -9.92 -18.30
CA LEU A 138 15.24 -10.27 -19.71
C LEU A 138 15.73 -9.08 -20.57
N ARG A 139 15.38 -7.86 -20.17
CA ARG A 139 15.73 -6.63 -20.90
C ARG A 139 16.78 -5.78 -20.20
N ASN A 140 17.38 -6.30 -19.12
CA ASN A 140 18.34 -5.57 -18.27
C ASN A 140 17.77 -4.25 -17.72
N ILE A 141 16.46 -4.20 -17.44
CA ILE A 141 15.78 -3.09 -16.79
C ILE A 141 15.77 -3.36 -15.29
N PRO A 142 16.33 -2.49 -14.44
CA PRO A 142 16.29 -2.67 -13.00
C PRO A 142 14.85 -2.63 -12.49
N VAL A 143 14.59 -3.44 -11.43
CA VAL A 143 13.29 -3.53 -10.76
C VAL A 143 13.44 -3.07 -9.31
N VAL A 144 12.66 -2.06 -8.90
CA VAL A 144 12.67 -1.55 -7.53
C VAL A 144 11.30 -1.74 -6.89
N ILE A 145 11.29 -2.33 -5.70
CA ILE A 145 10.08 -2.62 -4.93
C ILE A 145 10.15 -1.83 -3.63
N GLY A 146 9.22 -0.89 -3.42
CA GLY A 146 9.08 -0.07 -2.22
C GLY A 146 8.23 -0.75 -1.16
N THR A 147 8.45 -0.37 0.07
CA THR A 147 7.66 -0.70 1.27
C THR A 147 7.08 -2.12 1.27
N ALA A 148 7.98 -3.11 1.18
CA ALA A 148 7.63 -4.53 1.03
C ALA A 148 6.51 -4.96 1.97
N GLY A 149 5.51 -5.70 1.44
CA GLY A 149 4.40 -6.24 2.20
C GLY A 149 3.48 -5.21 2.86
N GLY A 150 3.57 -3.95 2.45
CA GLY A 150 2.74 -2.84 2.90
C GLY A 150 3.35 -1.99 3.99
N SER A 151 3.78 -2.53 5.11
CA SER A 151 4.35 -1.74 6.22
C SER A 151 5.88 -1.75 6.27
N GLY A 152 6.53 -2.59 5.49
CA GLY A 152 7.98 -2.57 5.28
C GLY A 152 8.85 -2.97 6.46
N ALA A 153 8.32 -3.56 7.54
CA ALA A 153 9.09 -4.14 8.62
C ALA A 153 9.75 -5.46 8.19
N LEU A 154 10.71 -5.94 8.95
CA LEU A 154 11.50 -7.13 8.63
C LEU A 154 10.67 -8.37 8.25
N PRO A 155 9.55 -8.72 8.93
CA PRO A 155 8.71 -9.83 8.48
C PRO A 155 8.11 -9.61 7.10
N HIS A 156 7.69 -8.40 6.78
CA HIS A 156 7.16 -8.04 5.45
C HIS A 156 8.23 -8.16 4.37
N LEU A 157 9.42 -7.65 4.67
CA LEU A 157 10.59 -7.72 3.78
C LEU A 157 10.98 -9.18 3.50
N THR A 158 11.00 -10.02 4.54
CA THR A 158 11.29 -11.46 4.44
C THR A 158 10.23 -12.16 3.59
N TRP A 159 8.95 -11.92 3.86
CA TRP A 159 7.84 -12.50 3.10
C TRP A 159 7.89 -12.13 1.61
N CYS A 160 8.18 -10.88 1.28
CA CYS A 160 8.31 -10.43 -0.11
C CYS A 160 9.56 -11.03 -0.79
N LYS A 161 10.69 -11.12 -0.06
CA LYS A 161 11.90 -11.80 -0.52
C LYS A 161 11.64 -13.27 -0.87
N GLU A 162 10.92 -14.00 -0.03
CA GLU A 162 10.56 -15.39 -0.30
C GLU A 162 9.80 -15.53 -1.62
N ILE A 163 8.86 -14.62 -1.92
CA ILE A 163 8.12 -14.60 -3.18
C ILE A 163 9.06 -14.36 -4.37
N ILE A 164 10.00 -13.41 -4.24
CA ILE A 164 11.00 -13.12 -5.28
C ILE A 164 11.87 -14.35 -5.55
N LEU A 165 12.35 -15.02 -4.51
CA LEU A 165 13.18 -16.23 -4.65
C LEU A 165 12.40 -17.40 -5.26
N GLU A 166 11.13 -17.57 -4.91
CA GLU A 166 10.25 -18.57 -5.50
C GLU A 166 10.06 -18.32 -7.01
N ILE A 167 9.80 -17.08 -7.41
CA ILE A 167 9.72 -16.70 -8.84
C ILE A 167 11.05 -16.94 -9.54
N ALA A 168 12.17 -16.55 -8.95
CA ALA A 168 13.50 -16.77 -9.51
C ALA A 168 13.76 -18.26 -9.79
N GLN A 169 13.34 -19.14 -8.87
CA GLN A 169 13.46 -20.58 -9.02
C GLN A 169 12.53 -21.13 -10.11
N GLU A 170 11.28 -20.69 -10.17
CA GLU A 170 10.28 -21.14 -11.15
C GLU A 170 10.63 -20.71 -12.58
N GLU A 171 11.11 -19.47 -12.75
CA GLU A 171 11.41 -18.87 -14.05
C GLU A 171 12.88 -19.00 -14.46
N GLY A 172 13.72 -19.62 -13.61
CA GLY A 172 15.14 -19.80 -13.91
C GLY A 172 15.95 -18.50 -13.97
N LEU A 173 15.63 -17.52 -13.11
CA LEU A 173 16.25 -16.21 -13.11
C LEU A 173 17.47 -16.16 -12.19
N SER A 174 18.53 -15.49 -12.63
CA SER A 174 19.71 -15.17 -11.83
C SER A 174 19.96 -13.68 -11.86
N PHE A 175 20.18 -13.07 -10.70
CA PHE A 175 20.33 -11.61 -10.57
C PHE A 175 20.95 -11.23 -9.23
N LYS A 176 21.46 -10.00 -9.14
CA LYS A 176 21.93 -9.40 -7.91
C LYS A 176 20.78 -8.69 -7.21
N LEU A 177 20.42 -9.17 -6.00
CA LEU A 177 19.36 -8.64 -5.15
C LEU A 177 19.94 -7.71 -4.09
N GLY A 178 19.51 -6.45 -4.08
CA GLY A 178 19.73 -5.50 -2.99
C GLY A 178 18.56 -5.54 -2.01
N ILE A 179 18.83 -5.65 -0.72
CA ILE A 179 17.81 -5.68 0.35
C ILE A 179 18.12 -4.57 1.34
N ILE A 180 17.16 -3.68 1.57
CA ILE A 180 17.31 -2.49 2.42
C ILE A 180 16.25 -2.56 3.55
N PRO A 181 16.62 -3.07 4.75
CA PRO A 181 15.73 -3.04 5.92
C PRO A 181 15.45 -1.60 6.38
N ALA A 182 14.27 -1.39 6.96
CA ALA A 182 13.83 -0.10 7.49
C ALA A 182 13.58 -0.13 9.01
N ASP A 183 13.79 -1.27 9.64
CA ASP A 183 13.60 -1.44 11.07
C ASP A 183 14.64 -0.66 11.86
N ILE A 184 14.18 0.12 12.84
CA ILE A 184 15.05 0.88 13.73
C ILE A 184 15.11 0.17 15.08
N PRO A 185 16.31 -0.22 15.54
CA PRO A 185 16.49 -0.85 16.85
C PRO A 185 15.94 0.04 17.98
N LYS A 186 15.14 -0.53 18.90
CA LYS A 186 14.56 0.21 20.04
C LYS A 186 15.58 1.02 20.84
N PRO A 187 16.81 0.55 21.12
CA PRO A 187 17.81 1.36 21.83
C PRO A 187 18.14 2.68 21.13
N ILE A 188 18.10 2.73 19.78
CA ILE A 188 18.33 3.96 19.02
C ILE A 188 17.18 4.92 19.22
N VAL A 189 15.92 4.43 19.16
CA VAL A 189 14.73 5.25 19.38
C VAL A 189 14.64 5.76 20.82
N LEU A 190 14.98 4.93 21.81
CA LEU A 190 15.05 5.31 23.22
C LEU A 190 16.10 6.39 23.46
N LYS A 191 17.27 6.26 22.84
CA LYS A 191 18.30 7.28 22.92
C LYS A 191 17.83 8.60 22.30
N ALA A 192 17.19 8.55 21.12
CA ALA A 192 16.61 9.73 20.50
C ALA A 192 15.53 10.41 21.35
N LEU A 193 14.74 9.61 22.11
CA LEU A 193 13.79 10.13 23.09
C LEU A 193 14.49 10.85 24.24
N GLU A 194 15.58 10.28 24.77
CA GLU A 194 16.38 10.89 25.87
C GLU A 194 17.10 12.16 25.43
N GLU A 195 17.47 12.26 24.16
CA GLU A 195 18.17 13.41 23.57
C GLU A 195 17.21 14.47 22.98
N ASP A 196 15.88 14.33 23.20
CA ASP A 196 14.83 15.21 22.63
C ASP A 196 14.91 15.35 21.10
N ALA A 197 15.37 14.28 20.43
CA ALA A 197 15.50 14.20 18.97
C ALA A 197 14.28 13.58 18.28
N LEU A 198 13.19 13.34 19.03
CA LEU A 198 11.91 12.87 18.52
C LEU A 198 10.86 13.99 18.56
N ARG A 199 10.24 14.28 17.43
CA ARG A 199 9.17 15.29 17.32
C ARG A 199 7.88 14.64 16.83
N PRO A 200 6.74 14.79 17.55
CA PRO A 200 5.47 14.27 17.10
C PRO A 200 5.03 14.97 15.81
N LEU A 201 4.35 14.24 14.92
CA LEU A 201 3.61 14.85 13.82
C LEU A 201 2.39 15.63 14.36
N PRO A 202 1.80 16.55 13.59
CA PRO A 202 0.61 17.28 14.02
C PRO A 202 -0.49 16.34 14.51
N PHE A 203 -1.11 16.67 15.64
CA PHE A 203 -2.19 15.89 16.30
C PHE A 203 -1.77 14.54 16.87
N VAL A 204 -0.48 14.21 16.89
CA VAL A 204 0.05 12.99 17.52
C VAL A 204 0.55 13.36 18.93
N PRO A 205 0.18 12.59 19.96
CA PRO A 205 0.71 12.82 21.30
C PRO A 205 2.21 12.51 21.38
N PRO A 206 2.95 13.15 22.30
CA PRO A 206 4.35 12.81 22.55
C PRO A 206 4.51 11.30 22.87
N VAL A 207 5.54 10.69 22.32
CA VAL A 207 5.86 9.30 22.60
C VAL A 207 6.49 9.16 23.98
N ASN A 208 6.22 8.01 24.64
CA ASN A 208 6.87 7.66 25.89
C ASN A 208 7.67 6.35 25.74
N ARG A 209 8.54 6.06 26.72
CA ARG A 209 9.38 4.86 26.76
C ARG A 209 8.56 3.57 26.58
N ARG A 210 7.42 3.45 27.27
CA ARG A 210 6.55 2.27 27.22
C ARG A 210 6.03 2.01 25.80
N ALA A 211 5.60 3.04 25.08
CA ALA A 211 5.13 2.93 23.70
C ALA A 211 6.21 2.36 22.76
N ILE A 212 7.48 2.77 22.96
CA ILE A 212 8.62 2.25 22.20
C ILE A 212 8.88 0.77 22.56
N GLU A 213 8.91 0.44 23.86
CA GLU A 213 9.21 -0.91 24.34
C GLU A 213 8.13 -1.93 23.96
N GLU A 214 6.85 -1.54 23.98
CA GLU A 214 5.72 -2.41 23.60
C GLU A 214 5.53 -2.57 22.10
N SER A 215 6.16 -1.75 21.25
CA SER A 215 6.05 -1.87 19.79
C SER A 215 6.85 -3.08 19.28
N PRO A 216 6.25 -4.11 18.67
CA PRO A 216 6.98 -5.24 18.09
C PRO A 216 7.97 -4.78 17.02
N TYR A 217 7.53 -3.85 16.16
CA TYR A 217 8.32 -3.29 15.06
C TYR A 217 8.22 -1.77 15.07
N ILE A 218 9.35 -1.12 14.82
CA ILE A 218 9.46 0.31 14.58
C ILE A 218 10.22 0.46 13.27
N VAL A 219 9.60 1.10 12.29
CA VAL A 219 10.22 1.35 10.99
C VAL A 219 10.41 2.83 10.74
N ALA A 220 11.40 3.16 9.91
CA ALA A 220 11.63 4.54 9.47
C ALA A 220 11.48 4.65 7.95
N GLN A 221 10.78 5.69 7.52
CA GLN A 221 10.62 6.03 6.11
C GLN A 221 11.91 6.65 5.57
N PHE A 222 12.79 5.85 4.95
CA PHE A 222 14.04 6.34 4.38
C PHE A 222 13.86 6.97 2.99
N GLY A 223 14.81 7.83 2.60
CA GLY A 223 14.84 8.54 1.31
C GLY A 223 15.46 7.74 0.17
N VAL A 224 15.98 8.47 -0.82
CA VAL A 224 16.55 7.90 -2.05
C VAL A 224 17.92 7.26 -1.87
N GLU A 225 18.67 7.64 -0.86
CA GLU A 225 20.11 7.39 -0.73
C GLU A 225 20.47 5.90 -0.61
N PRO A 226 19.75 5.07 0.19
CA PRO A 226 20.05 3.63 0.25
C PRO A 226 19.74 2.91 -1.07
N ILE A 227 18.74 3.41 -1.83
CA ILE A 227 18.37 2.86 -3.14
C ILE A 227 19.44 3.23 -4.17
N ILE A 228 19.96 4.47 -4.13
CA ILE A 228 21.09 4.91 -4.95
C ILE A 228 22.33 4.04 -4.68
N GLU A 229 22.61 3.74 -3.42
CA GLU A 229 23.74 2.85 -3.07
C GLU A 229 23.55 1.44 -3.69
N ALA A 230 22.33 0.90 -3.66
CA ALA A 230 22.03 -0.39 -4.28
C ALA A 230 22.24 -0.37 -5.80
N HIS A 231 21.79 0.69 -6.48
CA HIS A 231 22.02 0.87 -7.92
C HIS A 231 23.52 0.97 -8.23
N ARG A 232 24.29 1.72 -7.45
CA ARG A 232 25.76 1.84 -7.61
C ARG A 232 26.45 0.48 -7.45
N LYS A 233 25.97 -0.37 -6.56
CA LYS A 233 26.48 -1.74 -6.41
C LYS A 233 25.99 -2.70 -7.50
N GLY A 234 25.25 -2.21 -8.49
CA GLY A 234 24.78 -2.97 -9.64
C GLY A 234 23.68 -3.96 -9.31
N CYS A 235 22.88 -3.73 -8.26
CA CYS A 235 21.70 -4.55 -7.98
C CYS A 235 20.70 -4.41 -9.12
N GLU A 236 20.22 -5.56 -9.61
CA GLU A 236 19.24 -5.64 -10.71
C GLU A 236 17.81 -5.62 -10.16
N VAL A 237 17.64 -6.15 -8.96
CA VAL A 237 16.40 -6.11 -8.19
C VAL A 237 16.71 -5.49 -6.84
N ILE A 238 15.93 -4.49 -6.42
CA ILE A 238 16.08 -3.81 -5.13
C ILE A 238 14.78 -3.96 -4.37
N LEU A 239 14.86 -4.55 -3.17
CA LEU A 239 13.74 -4.74 -2.26
C LEU A 239 13.92 -3.86 -1.03
N CYS A 240 12.99 -2.93 -0.84
CA CYS A 240 13.01 -1.94 0.23
C CYS A 240 12.06 -2.33 1.36
N GLY A 241 12.47 -2.11 2.61
CA GLY A 241 11.58 -1.96 3.74
C GLY A 241 10.78 -0.65 3.64
N ARG A 242 10.36 -0.07 4.77
CA ARG A 242 9.60 1.19 4.75
C ARG A 242 10.44 2.31 4.16
N CYS A 243 10.04 2.81 3.02
CA CYS A 243 10.72 3.91 2.34
C CYS A 243 9.73 5.03 2.01
N PHE A 244 10.26 6.20 1.65
CA PHE A 244 9.45 7.27 1.09
C PHE A 244 8.93 6.84 -0.28
N ASP A 245 7.61 6.79 -0.45
CA ASP A 245 6.97 6.14 -1.58
C ASP A 245 7.47 6.64 -2.95
N PRO A 246 7.69 7.97 -3.16
CA PRO A 246 8.35 8.48 -4.36
C PRO A 246 9.78 8.00 -4.60
N ALA A 247 10.49 7.60 -3.54
CA ALA A 247 11.94 7.33 -3.62
C ALA A 247 12.29 6.19 -4.57
N VAL A 248 11.44 5.16 -4.67
CA VAL A 248 11.68 3.99 -5.54
C VAL A 248 11.65 4.36 -7.03
N PHE A 249 10.90 5.41 -7.39
CA PHE A 249 10.82 5.93 -8.75
C PHE A 249 11.90 6.98 -9.05
N ALA A 250 12.30 7.74 -8.02
CA ALA A 250 13.17 8.90 -8.13
C ALA A 250 14.66 8.58 -7.96
N ALA A 251 15.03 7.52 -7.22
CA ALA A 251 16.43 7.27 -6.84
C ALA A 251 17.36 7.09 -8.04
N LEU A 252 16.97 6.30 -9.05
CA LEU A 252 17.82 6.07 -10.22
C LEU A 252 17.99 7.33 -11.08
N PRO A 253 16.93 8.08 -11.45
CA PRO A 253 17.13 9.32 -12.19
C PRO A 253 17.91 10.38 -11.41
N ILE A 254 17.70 10.53 -10.10
CA ILE A 254 18.53 11.42 -9.26
C ILE A 254 20.01 11.01 -9.30
N MET A 255 20.30 9.71 -9.20
CA MET A 255 21.65 9.17 -9.33
C MET A 255 22.27 9.53 -10.70
N LEU A 256 21.47 9.61 -11.74
CA LEU A 256 21.91 9.97 -13.11
C LEU A 256 22.03 11.48 -13.33
N GLY A 257 21.69 12.31 -12.33
CA GLY A 257 21.85 13.77 -12.36
C GLY A 257 20.59 14.55 -12.71
N PHE A 258 19.43 13.92 -12.84
CA PHE A 258 18.15 14.62 -13.00
C PHE A 258 17.79 15.45 -11.76
N ASP A 259 16.97 16.48 -11.96
CA ASP A 259 16.49 17.34 -10.88
C ASP A 259 15.70 16.54 -9.84
N PRO A 260 16.08 16.60 -8.54
CA PRO A 260 15.37 15.86 -7.50
C PRO A 260 13.91 16.28 -7.30
N GLY A 261 13.59 17.56 -7.52
CA GLY A 261 12.22 18.06 -7.38
C GLY A 261 11.29 17.46 -8.44
N LEU A 262 11.74 17.43 -9.69
CA LEU A 262 10.99 16.80 -10.78
C LEU A 262 10.91 15.27 -10.61
N ALA A 263 12.01 14.63 -10.24
CA ALA A 263 12.04 13.17 -10.07
C ALA A 263 11.15 12.70 -8.91
N LEU A 264 11.20 13.37 -7.77
CA LEU A 264 10.37 13.05 -6.61
C LEU A 264 8.89 13.40 -6.85
N HIS A 265 8.58 14.52 -7.54
CA HIS A 265 7.20 14.85 -7.88
C HIS A 265 6.61 13.83 -8.86
N MET A 266 7.36 13.44 -9.91
CA MET A 266 6.96 12.34 -10.78
C MET A 266 6.72 11.06 -9.97
N GLY A 267 7.62 10.74 -9.04
CA GLY A 267 7.48 9.59 -8.13
C GLY A 267 6.22 9.66 -7.27
N LYS A 268 5.86 10.84 -6.73
CA LYS A 268 4.63 11.05 -5.94
C LYS A 268 3.37 10.71 -6.73
N ILE A 269 3.38 10.89 -8.04
CA ILE A 269 2.24 10.52 -8.88
C ILE A 269 2.33 9.05 -9.29
N LEU A 270 3.53 8.55 -9.60
CA LEU A 270 3.73 7.17 -10.04
C LEU A 270 3.47 6.12 -8.95
N GLU A 271 3.63 6.47 -7.67
CA GLU A 271 3.32 5.57 -6.54
C GLU A 271 1.85 5.14 -6.54
N CYS A 272 0.96 6.05 -6.94
CA CYS A 272 -0.47 5.81 -7.09
C CYS A 272 -0.88 5.37 -8.51
N ALA A 273 0.08 5.27 -9.44
CA ALA A 273 -0.12 4.83 -10.82
C ALA A 273 -1.35 5.48 -11.48
N ALA A 274 -2.24 4.68 -12.06
CA ALA A 274 -3.39 5.19 -12.81
C ALA A 274 -4.55 5.73 -11.94
N ILE A 275 -4.40 5.82 -10.60
CA ILE A 275 -5.36 6.58 -9.77
C ILE A 275 -5.39 8.05 -10.21
N ALA A 276 -4.23 8.60 -10.59
CA ALA A 276 -4.09 9.97 -11.07
C ALA A 276 -4.63 10.20 -12.50
N ALA A 277 -5.05 9.16 -13.21
CA ALA A 277 -5.64 9.26 -14.54
C ALA A 277 -7.18 9.42 -14.49
N THR A 278 -7.81 9.64 -15.63
CA THR A 278 -9.28 9.73 -15.78
C THR A 278 -9.78 8.72 -16.82
N PRO A 279 -10.71 7.82 -16.47
CA PRO A 279 -11.13 7.47 -15.11
C PRO A 279 -10.00 6.83 -14.31
N GLY A 280 -9.93 7.08 -12.98
CA GLY A 280 -8.86 6.57 -12.11
C GLY A 280 -8.94 5.06 -11.87
N SER A 281 -7.78 4.42 -11.59
CA SER A 281 -7.71 3.02 -11.18
C SER A 281 -6.41 2.73 -10.43
N GLY A 282 -6.50 2.08 -9.28
CA GLY A 282 -5.32 1.57 -8.57
C GLY A 282 -4.67 0.35 -9.21
N ALA A 283 -5.33 -0.28 -10.19
CA ALA A 283 -4.90 -1.52 -10.82
C ALA A 283 -4.66 -1.32 -12.34
N ASP A 284 -3.81 -0.38 -12.70
CA ASP A 284 -3.42 -0.13 -14.09
C ASP A 284 -2.06 0.60 -14.19
N CYS A 285 -1.40 0.47 -15.34
CA CYS A 285 -0.04 0.89 -15.58
C CYS A 285 0.07 2.33 -16.08
N VAL A 286 1.13 3.01 -15.64
CA VAL A 286 1.49 4.38 -16.04
C VAL A 286 2.97 4.45 -16.41
N LEU A 287 3.30 5.28 -17.39
CA LEU A 287 4.66 5.64 -17.75
C LEU A 287 4.93 7.09 -17.34
N GLY A 288 5.95 7.31 -16.52
CA GLY A 288 6.55 8.61 -16.29
C GLY A 288 7.75 8.80 -17.23
N ILE A 289 7.88 9.96 -17.84
CA ILE A 289 8.95 10.29 -18.79
C ILE A 289 9.62 11.57 -18.30
N LEU A 290 10.74 11.43 -17.62
CA LEU A 290 11.50 12.55 -17.05
C LEU A 290 12.46 13.13 -18.09
N ARG A 291 12.49 14.45 -18.21
CA ARG A 291 13.38 15.25 -19.07
C ARG A 291 14.21 16.23 -18.24
N GLY A 292 15.06 17.00 -18.87
CA GLY A 292 15.93 17.95 -18.18
C GLY A 292 15.17 18.96 -17.31
N GLU A 293 14.00 19.47 -17.78
CA GLU A 293 13.23 20.53 -17.10
C GLU A 293 11.76 20.17 -16.85
N SER A 294 11.33 18.97 -17.18
CA SER A 294 9.94 18.54 -17.06
C SER A 294 9.80 17.04 -16.88
N PHE A 295 8.60 16.58 -16.56
CA PHE A 295 8.23 15.20 -16.79
C PHE A 295 6.85 15.11 -17.47
N VAL A 296 6.63 14.00 -18.16
CA VAL A 296 5.37 13.70 -18.85
C VAL A 296 4.78 12.42 -18.25
N LEU A 297 3.47 12.42 -18.04
CA LEU A 297 2.69 11.27 -17.62
C LEU A 297 1.89 10.72 -18.79
N GLU A 298 1.95 9.40 -18.96
CA GLU A 298 1.22 8.66 -20.01
C GLU A 298 0.51 7.45 -19.39
N SER A 299 -0.79 7.32 -19.64
CA SER A 299 -1.52 6.09 -19.32
C SER A 299 -1.25 5.02 -20.37
N LEU A 300 -0.96 3.80 -19.91
CA LEU A 300 -0.72 2.67 -20.81
C LEU A 300 -2.00 1.90 -21.16
N ASN A 301 -3.13 2.34 -20.64
CA ASN A 301 -4.45 1.84 -20.99
C ASN A 301 -5.18 2.89 -21.87
N PRO A 302 -5.58 2.54 -23.12
CA PRO A 302 -6.22 3.50 -24.03
C PRO A 302 -7.59 4.01 -23.53
N LYS A 303 -8.16 3.40 -22.50
CA LYS A 303 -9.42 3.84 -21.87
C LYS A 303 -9.21 4.92 -20.81
N ARG A 304 -7.98 5.32 -20.55
CA ARG A 304 -7.61 6.29 -19.51
C ARG A 304 -6.70 7.36 -20.07
N VAL A 305 -6.86 8.56 -19.60
CA VAL A 305 -6.04 9.72 -19.99
C VAL A 305 -5.62 10.50 -18.76
N PHE A 306 -4.51 11.17 -18.84
CA PHE A 306 -4.17 12.24 -17.90
C PHE A 306 -4.76 13.55 -18.39
N THR A 307 -5.28 14.34 -17.45
CA THR A 307 -5.70 15.73 -17.66
C THR A 307 -4.95 16.63 -16.70
N SER A 308 -4.85 17.92 -17.00
CA SER A 308 -4.26 18.89 -16.07
C SER A 308 -4.97 18.85 -14.71
N ALA A 309 -6.31 18.78 -14.73
CA ALA A 309 -7.12 18.69 -13.51
C ALA A 309 -6.88 17.42 -12.70
N SER A 310 -6.85 16.23 -13.34
CA SER A 310 -6.64 14.97 -12.63
C SER A 310 -5.23 14.88 -12.05
N THR A 311 -4.22 15.35 -12.78
CA THR A 311 -2.81 15.36 -12.36
C THR A 311 -2.59 16.34 -11.20
N ALA A 312 -3.13 17.57 -11.31
CA ALA A 312 -3.04 18.56 -10.24
C ALA A 312 -3.78 18.11 -8.99
N ALA A 313 -5.01 17.61 -9.13
CA ALA A 313 -5.80 17.10 -8.01
C ALA A 313 -5.04 16.00 -7.25
N HIS A 314 -4.42 15.06 -7.99
CA HIS A 314 -3.63 13.99 -7.37
C HIS A 314 -2.34 14.52 -6.72
N THR A 315 -1.68 15.50 -7.31
CA THR A 315 -0.49 16.15 -6.73
C THR A 315 -0.77 16.82 -5.40
N LEU A 316 -1.92 17.51 -5.28
CA LEU A 316 -2.25 18.38 -4.16
C LEU A 316 -3.05 17.69 -3.05
N TYR A 317 -3.45 16.43 -3.22
CA TYR A 317 -4.25 15.70 -2.24
C TYR A 317 -3.40 15.16 -1.07
N GLU A 318 -4.06 14.77 0.03
CA GLU A 318 -3.49 13.97 1.13
C GLU A 318 -2.44 14.68 2.00
N LYS A 319 -2.29 16.00 1.85
CA LYS A 319 -1.30 16.79 2.58
C LYS A 319 -1.96 17.95 3.34
N SER A 320 -1.40 18.26 4.51
CA SER A 320 -1.81 19.44 5.29
C SER A 320 -1.40 20.75 4.60
N ASP A 321 -0.30 20.74 3.86
CA ASP A 321 0.14 21.79 2.97
C ASP A 321 0.26 21.21 1.55
N PRO A 322 -0.63 21.59 0.61
CA PRO A 322 -0.64 21.02 -0.72
C PRO A 322 0.56 21.44 -1.59
N TYR A 323 1.24 22.54 -1.24
CA TYR A 323 2.36 23.06 -2.02
C TYR A 323 3.72 22.62 -1.50
N HIS A 324 3.81 22.20 -0.23
CA HIS A 324 5.05 21.82 0.43
C HIS A 324 4.97 20.37 0.91
N LEU A 325 5.50 19.44 0.11
CA LEU A 325 5.46 18.02 0.41
C LEU A 325 6.73 17.59 1.13
N TYR A 326 6.68 17.48 2.46
CA TYR A 326 7.80 17.09 3.29
C TYR A 326 8.12 15.60 3.13
N GLY A 327 9.42 15.30 3.07
CA GLY A 327 9.97 13.94 2.99
C GLY A 327 11.35 13.85 3.64
N PRO A 328 12.00 12.68 3.60
CA PRO A 328 13.36 12.52 4.10
C PRO A 328 14.33 13.51 3.45
N GLY A 329 15.04 14.28 4.29
CA GLY A 329 16.08 15.21 3.86
C GLY A 329 15.60 16.53 3.27
N GLY A 330 14.28 16.77 3.10
CA GLY A 330 13.80 18.04 2.54
C GLY A 330 12.31 18.05 2.22
N MET A 331 11.94 18.93 1.32
CA MET A 331 10.57 19.04 0.82
C MET A 331 10.53 19.26 -0.70
N ILE A 332 9.44 18.86 -1.33
CA ILE A 332 9.14 19.19 -2.71
C ILE A 332 8.29 20.45 -2.66
N ASN A 333 8.79 21.55 -3.24
CA ASN A 333 8.07 22.80 -3.40
C ASN A 333 7.35 22.81 -4.76
N LEU A 334 6.03 22.94 -4.73
CA LEU A 334 5.12 22.89 -5.88
C LEU A 334 4.50 24.26 -6.23
N GLU A 335 4.88 25.35 -5.55
CA GLU A 335 4.29 26.68 -5.80
C GLU A 335 4.40 27.13 -7.26
N GLN A 336 5.44 26.70 -7.96
CA GLN A 336 5.67 27.00 -9.38
C GLN A 336 5.31 25.85 -10.31
N ALA A 337 4.66 24.79 -9.78
CA ALA A 337 4.28 23.64 -10.59
C ALA A 337 3.20 24.01 -11.62
N THR A 338 3.41 23.62 -12.85
CA THR A 338 2.46 23.81 -13.95
C THR A 338 2.11 22.48 -14.61
N PHE A 339 0.87 22.34 -15.05
CA PHE A 339 0.31 21.11 -15.62
C PHE A 339 -0.27 21.44 -17.00
N THR A 340 0.36 20.93 -18.06
CA THR A 340 0.00 21.24 -19.46
C THR A 340 -0.43 19.99 -20.20
N GLU A 341 -1.64 19.97 -20.71
CA GLU A 341 -2.14 18.89 -21.57
C GLU A 341 -1.46 18.92 -22.95
N LEU A 342 -0.98 17.77 -23.41
CA LEU A 342 -0.30 17.62 -24.70
C LEU A 342 -1.26 17.27 -25.85
N GLY A 343 -2.57 17.19 -25.57
CA GLY A 343 -3.62 16.96 -26.58
C GLY A 343 -3.84 15.49 -26.98
N ASP A 344 -3.06 14.58 -26.42
CA ASP A 344 -3.12 13.13 -26.71
C ASP A 344 -3.35 12.26 -25.45
N GLY A 345 -3.92 12.86 -24.42
CA GLY A 345 -4.18 12.21 -23.14
C GLY A 345 -2.96 12.10 -22.23
N ARG A 346 -1.89 12.85 -22.53
CA ARG A 346 -0.69 13.02 -21.71
C ARG A 346 -0.65 14.42 -21.10
N VAL A 347 0.02 14.53 -19.95
CA VAL A 347 0.24 15.81 -19.26
C VAL A 347 1.74 16.01 -19.01
N GLU A 348 2.24 17.18 -19.35
CA GLU A 348 3.57 17.64 -18.97
C GLU A 348 3.50 18.45 -17.68
N VAL A 349 4.44 18.19 -16.77
CA VAL A 349 4.58 18.89 -15.48
C VAL A 349 5.95 19.55 -15.41
N ARG A 350 5.99 20.82 -14.97
CA ARG A 350 7.20 21.63 -14.81
C ARG A 350 7.19 22.35 -13.46
N GLY A 351 8.33 22.92 -13.06
CA GLY A 351 8.44 23.89 -11.98
C GLY A 351 8.53 23.32 -10.58
N SER A 352 8.47 22.00 -10.40
CA SER A 352 8.69 21.37 -9.09
C SER A 352 10.15 21.48 -8.67
N ARG A 353 10.40 21.81 -7.39
CA ARG A 353 11.75 22.00 -6.84
C ARG A 353 11.92 21.17 -5.58
N PHE A 354 13.12 20.69 -5.32
CA PHE A 354 13.49 20.05 -4.05
C PHE A 354 14.28 21.05 -3.21
N GLU A 355 13.83 21.29 -1.99
CA GLU A 355 14.48 22.15 -1.01
C GLU A 355 15.01 21.31 0.15
N PRO A 356 16.35 21.18 0.29
CA PRO A 356 16.95 20.46 1.40
C PRO A 356 16.61 21.12 2.75
N ILE A 357 16.30 20.30 3.75
CA ILE A 357 16.03 20.76 5.12
C ILE A 357 16.99 20.08 6.08
N GLN A 358 17.54 20.88 6.99
CA GLN A 358 18.40 20.41 8.08
C GLN A 358 17.73 20.72 9.44
N PRO A 359 17.89 19.85 10.44
CA PRO A 359 18.56 18.54 10.37
C PRO A 359 17.82 17.54 9.49
N TYR A 360 18.54 16.53 8.98
CA TYR A 360 17.92 15.44 8.24
C TYR A 360 17.02 14.61 9.16
N THR A 361 15.77 14.47 8.80
CA THR A 361 14.79 13.70 9.57
C THR A 361 14.19 12.56 8.76
N VAL A 362 13.80 11.50 9.46
CA VAL A 362 12.97 10.41 8.92
C VAL A 362 11.70 10.26 9.76
N LYS A 363 10.61 9.86 9.13
CA LYS A 363 9.37 9.54 9.82
C LYS A 363 9.45 8.13 10.41
N LEU A 364 9.32 8.03 11.73
CA LEU A 364 9.15 6.76 12.44
C LEU A 364 7.68 6.37 12.48
N GLU A 365 7.43 5.09 12.27
CA GLU A 365 6.11 4.46 12.41
C GLU A 365 6.25 3.22 13.29
N GLY A 366 5.36 3.10 14.27
CA GLY A 366 5.32 1.96 15.20
C GLY A 366 3.89 1.64 15.59
N ALA A 367 3.63 0.39 15.93
CA ALA A 367 2.34 -0.06 16.42
C ALA A 367 2.55 -1.01 17.61
N ARG A 368 1.64 -0.98 18.60
CA ARG A 368 1.66 -1.87 19.75
C ARG A 368 0.33 -2.58 19.95
N PRO A 369 0.33 -3.79 20.51
CA PRO A 369 -0.90 -4.49 20.85
C PRO A 369 -1.61 -3.77 22.01
N ILE A 370 -2.96 -3.72 21.94
CA ILE A 370 -3.80 -3.13 23.01
C ILE A 370 -4.86 -4.09 23.54
N GLY A 371 -4.92 -5.30 23.03
CA GLY A 371 -5.88 -6.32 23.44
C GLY A 371 -6.37 -7.18 22.29
N PHE A 372 -7.57 -7.73 22.46
CA PHE A 372 -8.24 -8.60 21.50
C PHE A 372 -9.62 -8.05 21.18
N ARG A 373 -10.07 -8.26 19.96
CA ARG A 373 -11.35 -7.74 19.46
C ARG A 373 -12.34 -8.84 19.14
N THR A 374 -13.61 -8.60 19.50
CA THR A 374 -14.76 -9.35 19.01
C THR A 374 -15.80 -8.37 18.52
N VAL A 375 -16.41 -8.65 17.37
CA VAL A 375 -17.41 -7.79 16.76
C VAL A 375 -18.72 -8.52 16.54
N CYS A 376 -19.83 -7.77 16.58
CA CYS A 376 -21.13 -8.26 16.18
C CYS A 376 -21.84 -7.19 15.33
N LEU A 377 -22.29 -7.58 14.12
CA LEU A 377 -23.05 -6.72 13.24
C LEU A 377 -24.55 -7.05 13.35
N ALA A 378 -25.37 -6.04 13.57
CA ALA A 378 -26.81 -6.17 13.66
C ALA A 378 -27.55 -5.02 12.99
N GLY A 379 -28.73 -5.29 12.44
CA GLY A 379 -29.63 -4.28 11.91
C GLY A 379 -30.72 -3.90 12.91
N VAL A 380 -31.14 -2.64 12.88
CA VAL A 380 -32.29 -2.12 13.63
C VAL A 380 -33.27 -1.43 12.69
N ARG A 381 -34.58 -1.75 12.81
CA ARG A 381 -35.61 -1.22 11.92
C ARG A 381 -36.71 -0.45 12.67
N ASP A 382 -36.87 -0.64 13.97
CA ASP A 382 -37.92 0.04 14.74
C ASP A 382 -37.67 1.56 14.80
N PRO A 383 -38.62 2.42 14.36
CA PRO A 383 -38.43 3.86 14.32
C PRO A 383 -38.20 4.49 15.70
N LEU A 384 -38.85 3.98 16.75
CA LEU A 384 -38.67 4.52 18.10
C LEU A 384 -37.29 4.17 18.68
N MET A 385 -36.84 2.96 18.41
CA MET A 385 -35.47 2.56 18.77
C MET A 385 -34.42 3.38 18.02
N ILE A 386 -34.62 3.62 16.71
CA ILE A 386 -33.70 4.45 15.89
C ILE A 386 -33.65 5.89 16.41
N GLU A 387 -34.79 6.46 16.80
CA GLU A 387 -34.85 7.81 17.34
C GLU A 387 -34.13 7.93 18.68
N GLY A 388 -34.27 6.95 19.57
CA GLY A 388 -33.65 6.92 20.90
C GLY A 388 -32.31 6.20 20.99
N ILE A 389 -31.73 5.79 19.87
CA ILE A 389 -30.62 4.81 19.83
C ILE A 389 -29.40 5.23 20.68
N GLU A 390 -29.03 6.51 20.68
CA GLU A 390 -27.85 6.99 21.43
C GLU A 390 -28.04 6.80 22.94
N GLY A 391 -29.21 7.19 23.47
CA GLY A 391 -29.54 6.97 24.89
C GLY A 391 -29.61 5.48 25.25
N ILE A 392 -30.22 4.67 24.38
CA ILE A 392 -30.30 3.21 24.56
C ILE A 392 -28.88 2.59 24.63
N LEU A 393 -27.99 2.99 23.74
CA LEU A 393 -26.63 2.43 23.73
C LEU A 393 -25.80 2.88 24.95
N GLU A 394 -26.00 4.11 25.45
CA GLU A 394 -25.37 4.57 26.69
C GLU A 394 -25.88 3.78 27.91
N GLU A 395 -27.19 3.54 28.02
CA GLU A 395 -27.75 2.72 29.08
C GLU A 395 -27.27 1.27 29.01
N VAL A 396 -27.19 0.68 27.81
CA VAL A 396 -26.63 -0.67 27.58
C VAL A 396 -25.15 -0.70 27.97
N ARG A 397 -24.38 0.30 27.61
CA ARG A 397 -22.96 0.40 27.97
C ARG A 397 -22.77 0.44 29.49
N ALA A 398 -23.57 1.25 30.19
CA ALA A 398 -23.52 1.34 31.65
C ALA A 398 -23.91 0.02 32.32
N GLN A 399 -24.99 -0.61 31.85
CA GLN A 399 -25.47 -1.89 32.39
C GLN A 399 -24.42 -3.00 32.20
N VAL A 400 -23.89 -3.14 30.98
CA VAL A 400 -22.88 -4.15 30.66
C VAL A 400 -21.59 -3.86 31.41
N GLY A 401 -21.13 -2.61 31.47
CA GLY A 401 -19.96 -2.20 32.24
C GLY A 401 -20.03 -2.62 33.70
N SER A 402 -21.17 -2.39 34.36
CA SER A 402 -21.38 -2.82 35.76
C SER A 402 -21.37 -4.35 35.90
N LEU A 403 -21.85 -5.10 34.93
CA LEU A 403 -21.77 -6.57 34.96
C LEU A 403 -20.33 -7.05 34.80
N MET A 404 -19.59 -6.49 33.83
CA MET A 404 -18.20 -6.86 33.57
C MET A 404 -17.28 -6.56 34.77
N GLU A 405 -17.48 -5.41 35.41
CA GLU A 405 -16.72 -5.03 36.61
C GLU A 405 -16.87 -6.06 37.75
N LYS A 406 -18.11 -6.54 37.98
CA LYS A 406 -18.39 -7.56 39.01
C LYS A 406 -17.72 -8.90 38.72
N GLU A 407 -17.56 -9.24 37.43
CA GLU A 407 -16.92 -10.48 37.00
C GLU A 407 -15.39 -10.31 36.81
N GLY A 408 -14.85 -9.13 37.09
CA GLY A 408 -13.41 -8.82 36.90
C GLY A 408 -12.94 -8.80 35.46
N ILE A 409 -13.87 -8.66 34.49
CA ILE A 409 -13.59 -8.59 33.07
C ILE A 409 -13.32 -7.14 32.69
N LYS A 410 -12.15 -6.90 32.12
CA LYS A 410 -11.75 -5.57 31.65
C LYS A 410 -11.84 -5.47 30.15
N GLY A 411 -12.40 -4.38 29.68
CA GLY A 411 -12.51 -4.12 28.25
C GLY A 411 -13.18 -2.79 27.94
N THR A 412 -13.15 -2.46 26.66
CA THR A 412 -13.77 -1.24 26.13
C THR A 412 -14.80 -1.62 25.09
N LEU A 413 -15.96 -0.96 25.14
CA LEU A 413 -17.08 -1.20 24.23
C LEU A 413 -17.32 0.03 23.36
N TYR A 414 -17.29 -0.17 22.05
CA TYR A 414 -17.60 0.84 21.05
C TYR A 414 -18.85 0.42 20.26
N PHE A 415 -19.61 1.43 19.81
CA PHE A 415 -20.73 1.24 18.89
C PHE A 415 -20.54 2.12 17.66
N HIS A 416 -20.60 1.53 16.47
CA HIS A 416 -20.58 2.27 15.21
C HIS A 416 -21.96 2.17 14.56
N LEU A 417 -22.58 3.34 14.32
CA LEU A 417 -23.96 3.45 13.80
C LEU A 417 -23.94 3.83 12.33
N TYR A 418 -23.88 2.84 11.46
CA TYR A 418 -24.02 3.07 10.01
C TYR A 418 -25.47 3.43 9.68
N GLY A 419 -25.63 4.48 8.87
CA GLY A 419 -26.93 5.13 8.63
C GLY A 419 -27.22 6.31 9.56
N LYS A 420 -26.33 6.61 10.51
CA LYS A 420 -26.39 7.81 11.35
C LYS A 420 -25.03 8.50 11.38
N ASN A 421 -24.17 8.19 12.32
CA ASN A 421 -22.89 8.88 12.52
C ASN A 421 -21.67 7.95 12.39
N GLY A 422 -21.82 6.79 11.77
CA GLY A 422 -20.79 5.75 11.73
C GLY A 422 -19.54 6.12 10.93
N VAL A 423 -19.59 7.11 10.04
CA VAL A 423 -18.47 7.55 9.20
C VAL A 423 -17.86 8.86 9.71
N MET A 424 -18.67 9.93 9.74
CA MET A 424 -18.20 11.29 10.07
C MET A 424 -18.29 11.63 11.55
N GLY A 425 -19.00 10.83 12.35
CA GLY A 425 -19.24 11.11 13.77
C GLY A 425 -19.95 12.45 13.96
N SER A 426 -19.49 13.25 14.93
CA SER A 426 -20.04 14.57 15.21
C SER A 426 -19.77 15.62 14.12
N ARG A 427 -18.97 15.27 13.10
CA ARG A 427 -18.66 16.15 11.96
C ARG A 427 -19.58 15.95 10.76
N GLU A 428 -20.62 15.09 10.89
CA GLU A 428 -21.58 14.86 9.80
C GLU A 428 -22.28 16.18 9.40
N PRO A 429 -22.08 16.67 8.16
CA PRO A 429 -22.66 17.96 7.74
C PRO A 429 -24.12 17.87 7.32
N TYR A 430 -24.61 16.65 7.01
CA TYR A 430 -25.97 16.41 6.49
C TYR A 430 -26.71 15.37 7.33
N PRO A 431 -27.09 15.70 8.60
CA PRO A 431 -27.80 14.78 9.46
C PRO A 431 -29.16 14.44 8.84
N GLY A 432 -29.33 13.17 8.46
CA GLY A 432 -30.57 12.64 7.90
C GLY A 432 -31.24 11.61 8.82
N LYS A 433 -32.54 11.35 8.59
CA LYS A 433 -33.24 10.24 9.25
C LYS A 433 -33.12 8.99 8.37
N SER A 434 -32.48 7.95 8.89
CA SER A 434 -32.45 6.64 8.25
C SER A 434 -33.71 5.82 8.64
N HIS A 435 -34.16 4.99 7.73
CA HIS A 435 -35.27 4.06 7.99
C HIS A 435 -34.79 2.77 8.67
N GLU A 436 -33.47 2.49 8.65
CA GLU A 436 -32.79 1.39 9.35
C GLU A 436 -31.37 1.80 9.72
N LEU A 437 -30.80 1.17 10.74
CA LEU A 437 -29.41 1.35 11.12
C LEU A 437 -28.67 0.02 11.13
N GLY A 438 -27.40 0.04 10.70
CA GLY A 438 -26.45 -1.01 10.99
C GLY A 438 -25.68 -0.66 12.28
N ILE A 439 -25.73 -1.52 13.28
CA ILE A 439 -24.97 -1.38 14.52
C ILE A 439 -23.81 -2.38 14.46
N LEU A 440 -22.58 -1.87 14.50
CA LEU A 440 -21.40 -2.69 14.77
C LEU A 440 -21.07 -2.54 16.26
N ILE A 441 -21.26 -3.61 17.02
CA ILE A 441 -20.76 -3.76 18.38
C ILE A 441 -19.30 -4.14 18.26
N ASP A 442 -18.39 -3.33 18.82
CA ASP A 442 -16.94 -3.54 18.78
C ASP A 442 -16.43 -3.62 20.24
N ALA A 443 -16.13 -4.83 20.68
CA ALA A 443 -15.65 -5.14 22.02
C ALA A 443 -14.16 -5.44 21.99
N VAL A 444 -13.38 -4.70 22.79
CA VAL A 444 -11.93 -4.91 22.97
C VAL A 444 -11.67 -5.30 24.41
N GLY A 445 -11.08 -6.47 24.65
CA GLY A 445 -10.73 -7.02 25.97
C GLY A 445 -9.25 -7.28 26.13
N GLU A 446 -8.79 -7.49 27.37
CA GLU A 446 -7.39 -7.86 27.65
C GLU A 446 -7.04 -9.23 27.04
N THR A 447 -8.01 -10.15 27.00
CA THR A 447 -7.90 -11.46 26.33
C THR A 447 -9.01 -11.64 25.30
N GLN A 448 -8.85 -12.60 24.38
CA GLN A 448 -9.91 -12.93 23.43
C GLN A 448 -11.21 -13.37 24.14
N LYS A 449 -11.08 -14.12 25.24
CA LYS A 449 -12.22 -14.56 26.05
C LYS A 449 -12.98 -13.37 26.66
N ASP A 450 -12.27 -12.34 27.12
CA ASP A 450 -12.89 -11.14 27.68
C ASP A 450 -13.63 -10.37 26.59
N ALA A 451 -13.03 -10.20 25.41
CA ALA A 451 -13.64 -9.58 24.26
C ALA A 451 -14.91 -10.34 23.80
N ASP A 452 -14.81 -11.67 23.70
CA ASP A 452 -15.95 -12.54 23.34
C ASP A 452 -17.09 -12.41 24.35
N THR A 453 -16.77 -12.41 25.65
CA THR A 453 -17.76 -12.26 26.74
C THR A 453 -18.41 -10.90 26.69
N LEU A 454 -17.62 -9.83 26.59
CA LEU A 454 -18.10 -8.45 26.52
C LEU A 454 -19.05 -8.26 25.31
N CYS A 455 -18.65 -8.76 24.13
CA CYS A 455 -19.48 -8.68 22.90
C CYS A 455 -20.78 -9.45 23.06
N SER A 456 -20.72 -10.70 23.53
CA SER A 456 -21.89 -11.58 23.66
C SER A 456 -22.91 -11.04 24.67
N VAL A 457 -22.46 -10.56 25.84
CA VAL A 457 -23.32 -9.94 26.84
C VAL A 457 -23.95 -8.66 26.32
N THR A 458 -23.17 -7.82 25.63
CA THR A 458 -23.68 -6.59 25.00
C THR A 458 -24.74 -6.89 23.96
N ARG A 459 -24.47 -7.83 23.05
CA ARG A 459 -25.43 -8.26 22.03
C ARG A 459 -26.72 -8.78 22.64
N SER A 460 -26.63 -9.61 23.66
CA SER A 460 -27.79 -10.21 24.31
C SER A 460 -28.62 -9.15 25.06
N THR A 461 -27.95 -8.24 25.75
CA THR A 461 -28.59 -7.11 26.43
C THR A 461 -29.33 -6.22 25.43
N LEU A 462 -28.67 -5.80 24.36
CA LEU A 462 -29.27 -4.92 23.33
C LEU A 462 -30.41 -5.62 22.57
N LEU A 463 -30.29 -6.93 22.30
CA LEU A 463 -31.30 -7.73 21.61
C LEU A 463 -32.67 -7.68 22.33
N HIS A 464 -32.65 -7.68 23.66
CA HIS A 464 -33.88 -7.70 24.47
C HIS A 464 -34.08 -6.41 25.27
N TYR A 465 -33.30 -5.36 25.00
CA TYR A 465 -33.41 -4.09 25.71
C TYR A 465 -34.81 -3.50 25.58
N GLY A 466 -35.39 -3.09 26.73
CA GLY A 466 -36.68 -2.43 26.80
C GLY A 466 -36.52 -0.92 26.63
N TYR A 467 -37.19 -0.34 25.68
CA TYR A 467 -37.17 1.12 25.46
C TYR A 467 -38.62 1.66 25.46
N ARG A 468 -38.77 2.95 25.69
CA ARG A 468 -40.10 3.59 25.76
C ARG A 468 -40.84 3.43 24.42
N GLY A 469 -42.05 2.91 24.48
CA GLY A 469 -42.90 2.67 23.31
C GLY A 469 -42.69 1.33 22.61
N ARG A 470 -41.78 0.49 23.08
CA ARG A 470 -41.61 -0.87 22.60
C ARG A 470 -42.85 -1.70 22.95
N ILE A 471 -43.49 -2.28 21.93
CA ILE A 471 -44.72 -3.12 22.10
C ILE A 471 -44.36 -4.60 21.87
N ALA A 472 -43.52 -4.90 20.88
CA ALA A 472 -43.11 -6.26 20.56
C ALA A 472 -42.18 -6.85 21.63
N THR A 473 -42.36 -8.15 21.92
CA THR A 473 -41.45 -8.92 22.79
C THR A 473 -40.36 -9.66 22.02
N ALA A 474 -40.41 -9.61 20.68
CA ALA A 474 -39.39 -10.14 19.80
C ALA A 474 -38.06 -9.38 19.98
N GLY A 475 -36.94 -9.96 19.52
CA GLY A 475 -35.64 -9.30 19.59
C GLY A 475 -35.60 -8.00 18.77
N ASN A 476 -34.84 -7.02 19.27
CA ASN A 476 -34.66 -5.71 18.64
C ASN A 476 -33.74 -5.75 17.42
N LEU A 477 -32.92 -6.79 17.29
CA LEU A 477 -31.78 -6.88 16.37
C LEU A 477 -32.04 -7.92 15.29
N ALA A 478 -31.67 -7.59 14.05
CA ALA A 478 -31.60 -8.52 12.93
C ALA A 478 -30.13 -8.86 12.62
N PHE A 479 -29.77 -10.13 12.71
CA PHE A 479 -28.42 -10.59 12.42
C PHE A 479 -28.31 -11.09 10.98
N PRO A 480 -27.28 -10.64 10.20
CA PRO A 480 -27.14 -11.04 8.81
C PRO A 480 -26.62 -12.48 8.64
N PHE A 481 -25.97 -13.03 9.68
CA PHE A 481 -25.38 -14.37 9.67
C PHE A 481 -25.31 -14.99 11.08
N SER A 482 -25.00 -16.29 11.14
CA SER A 482 -24.74 -17.03 12.37
C SER A 482 -23.42 -17.82 12.22
N PRO A 483 -22.53 -17.81 13.23
CA PRO A 483 -22.64 -17.11 14.52
C PRO A 483 -22.60 -15.58 14.34
N SER A 484 -23.29 -14.84 15.20
CA SER A 484 -23.39 -13.37 15.12
C SER A 484 -22.13 -12.68 15.62
N ASP A 485 -21.44 -13.27 16.58
CA ASP A 485 -20.24 -12.75 17.19
C ASP A 485 -19.02 -13.35 16.48
N THR A 486 -18.05 -12.50 16.12
CA THR A 486 -16.86 -12.91 15.39
C THR A 486 -15.62 -12.42 16.11
N SER A 487 -14.80 -13.36 16.59
CA SER A 487 -13.49 -13.07 17.18
C SER A 487 -12.52 -12.63 16.08
N MET A 488 -11.95 -11.44 16.22
CA MET A 488 -11.06 -10.81 15.24
C MET A 488 -9.57 -11.00 15.58
N GLY A 489 -9.26 -11.47 16.80
CA GLY A 489 -7.89 -11.61 17.28
C GLY A 489 -7.31 -10.31 17.84
N GLU A 490 -5.99 -10.20 17.79
CA GLU A 490 -5.25 -9.07 18.36
C GLU A 490 -5.59 -7.73 17.70
N VAL A 491 -5.62 -6.69 18.51
CA VAL A 491 -5.83 -5.29 18.12
C VAL A 491 -4.57 -4.49 18.41
N TYR A 492 -4.24 -3.62 17.48
CA TYR A 492 -3.09 -2.73 17.59
C TYR A 492 -3.53 -1.28 17.50
N GLU A 493 -2.73 -0.41 18.11
CA GLU A 493 -2.81 1.05 17.88
C GLU A 493 -1.46 1.56 17.38
N PHE A 494 -1.45 2.71 16.70
CA PHE A 494 -0.21 3.40 16.39
C PHE A 494 0.42 3.93 17.68
N SER A 495 1.65 3.53 17.94
CA SER A 495 2.44 3.92 19.12
C SER A 495 3.46 5.00 18.81
N LEU A 496 3.94 5.05 17.55
CA LEU A 496 4.87 6.05 17.04
C LEU A 496 4.39 6.58 15.68
N TYR A 497 4.41 7.91 15.57
CA TYR A 497 4.21 8.66 14.32
C TYR A 497 4.97 9.99 14.47
N HIS A 498 6.29 9.87 14.44
CA HIS A 498 7.21 10.93 14.87
C HIS A 498 8.32 11.14 13.86
N LEU A 499 8.84 12.35 13.78
CA LEU A 499 10.07 12.64 13.09
C LEU A 499 11.25 12.36 14.03
N MET A 500 12.25 11.63 13.54
CA MET A 500 13.52 11.40 14.22
C MET A 500 14.64 12.08 13.45
N GLU A 501 15.44 12.87 14.14
CA GLU A 501 16.67 13.42 13.57
C GLU A 501 17.72 12.31 13.45
N ILE A 502 18.39 12.23 12.29
CA ILE A 502 19.43 11.23 12.05
C ILE A 502 20.73 11.91 11.64
N GLY A 503 21.81 11.57 12.34
CA GLY A 503 23.16 12.09 12.06
C GLY A 503 23.87 11.37 10.90
N SER A 504 23.43 10.17 10.52
CA SER A 504 23.97 9.42 9.39
C SER A 504 22.95 8.42 8.84
N GLN A 505 23.00 8.21 7.52
CA GLN A 505 22.13 7.25 6.83
C GLN A 505 22.56 5.78 6.99
N ARG A 506 23.55 5.48 7.84
CA ARG A 506 23.95 4.11 8.17
C ARG A 506 22.89 3.30 8.91
N LEU A 507 21.76 3.93 9.26
CA LEU A 507 20.60 3.24 9.85
C LEU A 507 19.92 2.26 8.88
N PHE A 508 20.13 2.40 7.58
CA PHE A 508 19.50 1.58 6.53
C PHE A 508 20.58 0.76 5.78
N PRO A 509 21.07 -0.34 6.40
CA PRO A 509 22.18 -1.10 5.81
C PRO A 509 21.72 -1.87 4.56
N LEU A 510 22.42 -1.66 3.46
CA LEU A 510 22.22 -2.44 2.25
C LEU A 510 22.87 -3.84 2.39
N ARG A 511 22.08 -4.88 2.17
CA ARG A 511 22.55 -6.26 2.00
C ARG A 511 22.47 -6.62 0.52
N VAL A 512 23.53 -7.21 -0.02
CA VAL A 512 23.57 -7.63 -1.43
C VAL A 512 23.72 -9.14 -1.49
N GLU A 513 22.83 -9.80 -2.20
CA GLU A 513 22.79 -11.25 -2.37
C GLU A 513 22.82 -11.60 -3.86
N GLN A 514 23.60 -12.65 -4.23
CA GLN A 514 23.52 -13.22 -5.56
C GLN A 514 22.44 -14.31 -5.56
N VAL A 515 21.40 -14.11 -6.35
CA VAL A 515 20.34 -15.11 -6.57
C VAL A 515 20.72 -15.94 -7.79
N GLU A 516 20.82 -17.24 -7.61
CA GLU A 516 21.15 -18.19 -8.69
C GLU A 516 19.96 -19.08 -9.00
N ALA A 517 19.62 -19.21 -10.27
CA ALA A 517 18.70 -20.21 -10.73
C ALA A 517 19.24 -21.61 -10.39
N ARG A 518 18.52 -22.41 -9.61
CA ARG A 518 18.91 -23.81 -9.42
C ARG A 518 18.89 -24.50 -10.78
N LYS A 519 20.04 -25.01 -11.25
CA LYS A 519 20.10 -25.93 -12.39
C LYS A 519 19.21 -27.10 -12.04
N GLY A 520 18.11 -27.27 -12.77
CA GLY A 520 17.26 -28.45 -12.64
C GLY A 520 18.16 -29.69 -12.69
N LYS A 521 18.10 -30.54 -11.68
CA LYS A 521 18.72 -31.87 -11.79
C LYS A 521 18.12 -32.53 -13.03
N GLY A 522 18.91 -32.55 -14.10
CA GLY A 522 18.51 -33.20 -15.34
C GLY A 522 18.03 -34.61 -15.01
N GLY A 523 16.74 -34.84 -15.22
CA GLY A 523 16.19 -36.18 -15.13
C GLY A 523 16.97 -37.06 -16.11
N LYS A 524 17.82 -37.93 -15.59
CA LYS A 524 18.28 -39.05 -16.36
C LYS A 524 17.03 -39.87 -16.70
N LYS A 525 16.63 -39.81 -17.98
CA LYS A 525 15.77 -40.84 -18.55
C LYS A 525 16.53 -42.15 -18.64
#